data_117127d31376208778030065e7408cc9
#
_entry.id   117127d31376208778030065e7408cc9
#
_cell.length_a   1.000
_cell.length_b   1.000
_cell.length_c   1.000
_cell.angle_alpha   90.00
_cell.angle_beta   90.00
_cell.angle_gamma   90.00
#
_symmetry.space_group_name_H-M   'P 1'
#
loop_
_entity.id
_entity.type
_entity.pdbx_description
1 polymer ?
#
loop_
_entity_poly.entity_id
_entity_poly.type
_entity_poly.pdbx_seq_one_letter_code
_entity_poly.pdbx_strand_id
1 'polypeptide(L)'
;MRKVVLLLCAFALVTVASTAAGAEPTAGTLSVERGKGVVMVDLRGSLLGRLVTGSLRVTDNTPGDRYAALVVGRKVTQERLGPRTVLYRGQGLRFRMLGGGYRVVVRGSGISVSAVGRGVVMLDAEPKFAGDEAGVYSLDGVDCSLEPALCTPLPTEPERFTLEPPATERPQPRLSS
;
A
#
# COMPACT_ATOMS: atom_id res chain seq x y z
N MET A 1 27.66 -70.21 12.31
CA MET A 1 27.29 -69.19 13.33
C MET A 1 27.53 -67.82 12.69
N ARG A 2 26.47 -67.20 12.16
CA ARG A 2 26.52 -65.86 11.56
C ARG A 2 25.65 -64.92 12.39
N LYS A 3 26.30 -63.98 13.06
CA LYS A 3 25.61 -62.94 13.87
C LYS A 3 25.12 -61.86 12.91
N VAL A 4 23.82 -61.70 12.78
CA VAL A 4 23.15 -60.59 12.09
C VAL A 4 23.04 -59.43 13.06
N VAL A 5 23.74 -58.35 12.77
CA VAL A 5 23.64 -57.08 13.50
C VAL A 5 22.57 -56.23 12.80
N LEU A 6 21.44 -56.04 13.49
CA LEU A 6 20.35 -55.16 13.08
C LEU A 6 20.72 -53.71 13.46
N LEU A 7 21.02 -52.91 12.47
CA LEU A 7 21.26 -51.46 12.63
C LEU A 7 19.90 -50.74 12.53
N LEU A 8 19.36 -50.30 13.66
CA LEU A 8 18.17 -49.45 13.73
C LEU A 8 18.60 -48.00 13.41
N CYS A 9 18.29 -47.51 12.21
CA CYS A 9 18.37 -46.09 11.88
C CYS A 9 17.12 -45.38 12.41
N ALA A 10 17.28 -44.65 13.49
CA ALA A 10 16.26 -43.72 13.99
C ALA A 10 16.26 -42.46 13.12
N PHE A 11 15.25 -42.33 12.25
CA PHE A 11 14.99 -41.08 11.53
C PHE A 11 14.34 -40.09 12.49
N ALA A 12 15.10 -39.10 12.92
CA ALA A 12 14.57 -37.95 13.62
C ALA A 12 13.86 -37.02 12.60
N LEU A 13 12.54 -37.01 12.62
CA LEU A 13 11.74 -36.01 11.89
C LEU A 13 11.94 -34.65 12.57
N VAL A 14 12.74 -33.79 11.97
CA VAL A 14 12.81 -32.38 12.31
C VAL A 14 11.58 -31.69 11.71
N THR A 15 10.56 -31.48 12.51
CA THR A 15 9.43 -30.60 12.16
C THR A 15 9.90 -29.15 12.19
N VAL A 16 10.16 -28.60 11.01
CA VAL A 16 10.38 -27.16 10.83
C VAL A 16 9.04 -26.48 11.06
N ALA A 17 8.83 -25.94 12.24
CA ALA A 17 7.71 -25.03 12.52
C ALA A 17 7.94 -23.76 11.67
N SER A 18 7.20 -23.63 10.57
CA SER A 18 7.10 -22.36 9.85
C SER A 18 6.41 -21.36 10.77
N THR A 19 7.18 -20.53 11.45
CA THR A 19 6.66 -19.33 12.08
C THR A 19 6.10 -18.46 10.96
N ALA A 20 4.77 -18.36 10.86
CA ALA A 20 4.13 -17.31 10.11
C ALA A 20 4.72 -15.99 10.63
N ALA A 21 5.57 -15.35 9.82
CA ALA A 21 6.06 -14.02 10.10
C ALA A 21 4.83 -13.13 10.21
N GLY A 22 4.44 -12.78 11.42
CA GLY A 22 3.44 -11.74 11.65
C GLY A 22 3.92 -10.51 10.91
N ALA A 23 3.09 -9.94 10.04
CA ALA A 23 3.42 -8.72 9.34
C ALA A 23 3.88 -7.69 10.38
N GLU A 24 5.13 -7.26 10.29
CA GLU A 24 5.65 -6.20 11.16
C GLU A 24 4.76 -4.96 10.99
N PRO A 25 4.50 -4.21 12.08
CA PRO A 25 3.68 -3.02 12.00
C PRO A 25 4.30 -2.07 10.97
N THR A 26 3.59 -1.85 9.89
CA THR A 26 4.00 -0.91 8.85
C THR A 26 4.21 0.46 9.46
N ALA A 27 5.21 1.21 9.02
CA ALA A 27 5.49 2.58 9.49
C ALA A 27 4.36 3.59 9.18
N GLY A 28 3.15 3.11 8.86
CA GLY A 28 2.02 3.91 8.43
C GLY A 28 2.25 4.60 7.09
N THR A 29 3.13 4.03 6.28
CA THR A 29 3.55 4.56 4.99
C THR A 29 3.19 3.59 3.86
N LEU A 30 2.96 4.14 2.68
CA LEU A 30 2.84 3.42 1.42
C LEU A 30 3.66 4.16 0.38
N SER A 31 4.49 3.45 -0.35
CA SER A 31 5.10 3.91 -1.60
C SER A 31 4.73 2.94 -2.72
N VAL A 32 4.23 3.44 -3.83
CA VAL A 32 3.98 2.68 -5.07
C VAL A 32 4.64 3.40 -6.22
N GLU A 33 5.38 2.71 -7.08
CA GLU A 33 6.01 3.31 -8.25
C GLU A 33 5.74 2.47 -9.51
N ARG A 34 5.39 3.18 -10.60
CA ARG A 34 5.09 2.64 -11.93
C ARG A 34 3.98 1.59 -11.97
N GLY A 35 3.07 1.60 -11.01
CA GLY A 35 1.99 0.63 -10.90
C GLY A 35 1.10 0.55 -12.14
N LYS A 36 0.64 -0.66 -12.47
CA LYS A 36 -0.34 -0.96 -13.52
C LYS A 36 -1.45 -1.83 -12.92
N GLY A 37 -2.64 -1.28 -12.80
CA GLY A 37 -3.77 -1.98 -12.17
C GLY A 37 -4.60 -1.05 -11.28
N VAL A 38 -4.83 -1.46 -10.05
CA VAL A 38 -5.64 -0.74 -9.06
C VAL A 38 -4.85 -0.53 -7.78
N VAL A 39 -4.84 0.70 -7.31
CA VAL A 39 -4.38 1.08 -5.97
C VAL A 39 -5.54 1.75 -5.26
N MET A 40 -6.06 1.12 -4.21
CA MET A 40 -7.08 1.70 -3.35
C MET A 40 -6.45 2.06 -2.01
N VAL A 41 -6.69 3.28 -1.55
CA VAL A 41 -6.23 3.79 -0.26
C VAL A 41 -7.42 4.38 0.47
N ASP A 42 -7.75 3.86 1.65
CA ASP A 42 -8.74 4.42 2.56
C ASP A 42 -7.99 4.87 3.82
N LEU A 43 -7.71 6.14 3.92
CA LEU A 43 -6.69 6.68 4.81
C LEU A 43 -7.16 7.95 5.49
N ARG A 44 -6.78 8.10 6.77
CA ARG A 44 -6.70 9.38 7.44
C ARG A 44 -5.24 9.81 7.54
N GLY A 45 -4.87 10.87 6.81
CA GLY A 45 -3.47 11.31 6.71
C GLY A 45 -3.19 12.10 5.45
N SER A 46 -2.02 11.91 4.87
CA SER A 46 -1.57 12.58 3.65
C SER A 46 -1.39 11.57 2.52
N LEU A 47 -1.82 11.96 1.33
CA LEU A 47 -1.76 11.16 0.11
C LEU A 47 -1.34 12.06 -1.05
N LEU A 48 -0.30 11.63 -1.74
CA LEU A 48 0.21 12.26 -2.95
C LEU A 48 0.27 11.21 -4.05
N GLY A 49 0.02 11.60 -5.29
CA GLY A 49 0.20 10.64 -6.37
C GLY A 49 0.09 11.24 -7.76
N ARG A 50 0.46 10.40 -8.71
CA ARG A 50 0.34 10.66 -10.14
C ARG A 50 -0.12 9.41 -10.87
N LEU A 51 -0.70 9.61 -12.04
CA LEU A 51 -1.25 8.59 -12.89
C LEU A 51 -1.03 9.01 -14.34
N VAL A 52 -0.39 8.19 -15.16
CA VAL A 52 -0.13 8.53 -16.56
C VAL A 52 -1.42 8.47 -17.36
N THR A 53 -2.13 7.36 -17.29
CA THR A 53 -3.44 7.16 -17.95
C THR A 53 -4.37 6.35 -17.06
N GLY A 54 -5.65 6.73 -17.05
CA GLY A 54 -6.66 5.99 -16.30
C GLY A 54 -7.67 6.89 -15.59
N SER A 55 -8.09 6.47 -14.41
CA SER A 55 -9.09 7.17 -13.61
C SER A 55 -8.70 7.25 -12.14
N LEU A 56 -9.16 8.32 -11.50
CA LEU A 56 -9.01 8.58 -10.08
C LEU A 56 -10.39 8.83 -9.49
N ARG A 57 -10.85 7.97 -8.58
CA ARG A 57 -12.06 8.20 -7.79
C ARG A 57 -11.65 8.67 -6.40
N VAL A 58 -12.17 9.79 -5.99
CA VAL A 58 -11.95 10.38 -4.68
C VAL A 58 -13.27 10.44 -3.94
N THR A 59 -13.31 9.85 -2.74
CA THR A 59 -14.43 9.97 -1.80
C THR A 59 -13.91 10.67 -0.56
N ASP A 60 -14.51 11.78 -0.21
CA ASP A 60 -14.22 12.53 1.01
C ASP A 60 -15.01 11.92 2.17
N ASN A 61 -14.31 11.32 3.13
CA ASN A 61 -14.90 10.69 4.31
C ASN A 61 -15.12 11.69 5.46
N THR A 62 -14.50 12.88 5.39
CA THR A 62 -14.58 13.93 6.41
C THR A 62 -15.01 15.27 5.81
N PRO A 63 -16.17 15.33 5.12
CA PRO A 63 -16.63 16.55 4.49
C PRO A 63 -16.87 17.65 5.56
N GLY A 64 -16.43 18.86 5.25
CA GLY A 64 -16.56 20.01 6.15
C GLY A 64 -15.30 20.31 6.99
N ASP A 65 -14.27 19.46 6.89
CA ASP A 65 -12.94 19.87 7.33
C ASP A 65 -12.34 20.89 6.34
N ARG A 66 -11.21 21.49 6.72
CA ARG A 66 -10.52 22.49 5.88
C ARG A 66 -9.65 21.89 4.78
N TYR A 67 -9.64 20.57 4.66
CA TYR A 67 -8.79 19.85 3.72
C TYR A 67 -9.59 19.52 2.46
N ALA A 68 -9.05 19.89 1.30
CA ALA A 68 -9.66 19.59 0.02
C ALA A 68 -8.71 18.77 -0.84
N ALA A 69 -9.28 17.82 -1.59
CA ALA A 69 -8.53 17.10 -2.59
C ALA A 69 -8.17 18.03 -3.76
N LEU A 70 -6.89 18.13 -4.09
CA LEU A 70 -6.40 18.82 -5.28
C LEU A 70 -6.12 17.78 -6.36
N VAL A 71 -6.76 17.93 -7.52
CA VAL A 71 -6.52 17.05 -8.70
C VAL A 71 -6.30 17.93 -9.92
N VAL A 72 -5.18 17.71 -10.60
CA VAL A 72 -4.80 18.42 -11.82
C VAL A 72 -4.33 17.43 -12.89
N GLY A 73 -4.33 17.83 -14.16
CA GLY A 73 -3.87 16.98 -15.26
C GLY A 73 -4.19 17.59 -16.62
N ARG A 74 -3.99 16.81 -17.69
CA ARG A 74 -4.36 17.21 -19.06
C ARG A 74 -5.69 16.57 -19.46
N LYS A 75 -6.57 17.33 -20.14
CA LYS A 75 -7.89 16.88 -20.61
C LYS A 75 -8.69 16.20 -19.48
N VAL A 76 -8.66 16.82 -18.31
CA VAL A 76 -9.35 16.28 -17.13
C VAL A 76 -10.85 16.45 -17.32
N THR A 77 -11.57 15.33 -17.23
CA THR A 77 -13.03 15.31 -17.05
C THR A 77 -13.34 14.96 -15.61
N GLN A 78 -14.37 15.61 -15.07
CA GLN A 78 -14.80 15.43 -13.70
C GLN A 78 -16.27 15.03 -13.69
N GLU A 79 -16.59 13.92 -13.06
CA GLU A 79 -17.94 13.38 -12.90
C GLU A 79 -18.25 13.22 -11.41
N ARG A 80 -19.34 13.84 -10.96
CA ARG A 80 -19.80 13.68 -9.58
C ARG A 80 -20.65 12.41 -9.47
N LEU A 81 -20.15 11.40 -8.78
CA LEU A 81 -20.83 10.12 -8.56
C LEU A 81 -21.73 10.11 -7.32
N GLY A 82 -21.66 11.15 -6.50
CA GLY A 82 -22.42 11.29 -5.26
C GLY A 82 -22.04 12.55 -4.49
N PRO A 83 -22.64 12.79 -3.33
CA PRO A 83 -22.41 14.03 -2.57
C PRO A 83 -20.96 14.20 -2.12
N ARG A 84 -20.22 13.10 -1.96
CA ARG A 84 -18.83 13.07 -1.46
C ARG A 84 -17.85 12.41 -2.42
N THR A 85 -18.33 11.95 -3.59
CA THR A 85 -17.51 11.14 -4.50
C THR A 85 -17.42 11.80 -5.86
N VAL A 86 -16.20 11.97 -6.32
CA VAL A 86 -15.87 12.53 -7.63
C VAL A 86 -14.94 11.56 -8.37
N LEU A 87 -15.24 11.35 -9.64
CA LEU A 87 -14.41 10.57 -10.55
C LEU A 87 -13.73 11.53 -11.54
N TYR A 88 -12.42 11.43 -11.59
CA TYR A 88 -11.57 12.16 -12.53
C TYR A 88 -11.05 11.19 -13.58
N ARG A 89 -11.10 11.58 -14.85
CA ARG A 89 -10.46 10.89 -15.97
C ARG A 89 -9.60 11.89 -16.73
N GLY A 90 -8.45 11.44 -17.25
CA GLY A 90 -7.54 12.31 -17.97
C GLY A 90 -6.18 11.68 -18.16
N GLN A 91 -5.23 12.50 -18.56
CA GLN A 91 -3.83 12.12 -18.78
C GLN A 91 -2.92 12.90 -17.84
N GLY A 92 -1.92 12.21 -17.30
CA GLY A 92 -0.95 12.83 -16.39
C GLY A 92 -1.64 13.43 -15.16
N LEU A 93 -2.65 12.73 -14.60
CA LEU A 93 -3.30 13.18 -13.40
C LEU A 93 -2.29 13.23 -12.25
N ARG A 94 -2.32 14.32 -11.49
CA ARG A 94 -1.61 14.48 -10.22
C ARG A 94 -2.64 14.82 -9.16
N PHE A 95 -2.49 14.25 -7.99
CA PHE A 95 -3.42 14.51 -6.90
C PHE A 95 -2.68 14.64 -5.57
N ARG A 96 -3.28 15.44 -4.68
CA ARG A 96 -2.76 15.72 -3.35
C ARG A 96 -3.91 15.90 -2.38
N MET A 97 -3.88 15.15 -1.28
CA MET A 97 -4.71 15.31 -0.10
C MET A 97 -3.78 15.44 1.11
N LEU A 98 -3.89 16.51 1.87
CA LEU A 98 -3.05 16.78 3.03
C LEU A 98 -3.94 16.88 4.26
N GLY A 99 -3.97 15.81 5.07
CA GLY A 99 -4.90 15.68 6.19
C GLY A 99 -6.30 15.22 5.76
N GLY A 100 -7.21 15.09 6.71
CA GLY A 100 -8.55 14.58 6.47
C GLY A 100 -8.63 13.06 6.30
N GLY A 101 -9.81 12.58 5.97
CA GLY A 101 -10.09 11.18 5.66
C GLY A 101 -10.56 11.02 4.22
N TYR A 102 -9.87 10.20 3.45
CA TYR A 102 -10.17 9.98 2.04
C TYR A 102 -10.15 8.50 1.69
N ARG A 103 -11.11 8.09 0.86
CA ARG A 103 -10.99 6.86 0.08
C ARG A 103 -10.65 7.23 -1.36
N VAL A 104 -9.51 6.78 -1.82
CA VAL A 104 -9.01 7.04 -3.16
C VAL A 104 -8.84 5.71 -3.90
N VAL A 105 -9.36 5.63 -5.12
CA VAL A 105 -9.15 4.48 -6.01
C VAL A 105 -8.51 5.00 -7.28
N VAL A 106 -7.27 4.60 -7.50
CA VAL A 106 -6.51 4.86 -8.72
C VAL A 106 -6.56 3.61 -9.58
N ARG A 107 -6.98 3.74 -10.82
CA ARG A 107 -7.01 2.63 -11.79
C ARG A 107 -6.37 3.06 -13.10
N GLY A 108 -5.40 2.28 -13.58
CA GLY A 108 -4.72 2.58 -14.83
C GLY A 108 -3.26 2.18 -14.86
N SER A 109 -2.42 3.00 -15.51
CA SER A 109 -0.99 2.72 -15.67
C SER A 109 -0.12 3.93 -15.34
N GLY A 110 1.13 3.64 -14.95
CA GLY A 110 2.06 4.64 -14.46
C GLY A 110 1.58 5.27 -13.16
N ILE A 111 1.03 4.43 -12.27
CA ILE A 111 0.57 4.84 -10.96
C ILE A 111 1.78 4.99 -10.04
N SER A 112 1.95 6.19 -9.49
CA SER A 112 2.89 6.43 -8.40
C SER A 112 2.10 7.07 -7.26
N VAL A 113 2.18 6.49 -6.07
CA VAL A 113 1.45 6.92 -4.88
C VAL A 113 2.37 6.91 -3.68
N SER A 114 2.34 7.98 -2.92
CA SER A 114 2.96 8.06 -1.60
C SER A 114 1.89 8.44 -0.57
N ALA A 115 1.77 7.66 0.48
CA ALA A 115 0.81 7.90 1.55
C ALA A 115 1.46 7.76 2.92
N VAL A 116 1.01 8.59 3.86
CA VAL A 116 1.40 8.53 5.27
C VAL A 116 0.18 8.74 6.14
N GLY A 117 -0.07 7.81 7.05
CA GLY A 117 -1.21 7.90 7.97
C GLY A 117 -1.70 6.55 8.45
N ARG A 118 -2.97 6.53 8.90
CA ARG A 118 -3.63 5.32 9.39
C ARG A 118 -4.79 4.96 8.47
N GLY A 119 -4.89 3.69 8.10
CA GLY A 119 -5.96 3.23 7.24
C GLY A 119 -5.71 1.87 6.60
N VAL A 120 -6.33 1.66 5.45
CA VAL A 120 -6.25 0.40 4.71
C VAL A 120 -5.86 0.69 3.26
N VAL A 121 -4.99 -0.14 2.73
CA VAL A 121 -4.57 -0.15 1.33
C VAL A 121 -4.98 -1.47 0.71
N MET A 122 -5.40 -1.45 -0.55
CA MET A 122 -5.55 -2.63 -1.39
C MET A 122 -4.76 -2.41 -2.68
N LEU A 123 -3.91 -3.34 -3.00
CA LEU A 123 -3.09 -3.37 -4.21
C LEU A 123 -3.54 -4.53 -5.09
N ASP A 124 -3.61 -4.29 -6.40
CA ASP A 124 -4.09 -5.27 -7.36
C ASP A 124 -3.48 -4.94 -8.73
N ALA A 125 -2.48 -5.71 -9.14
CA ALA A 125 -1.87 -5.53 -10.44
C ALA A 125 -2.78 -6.06 -11.55
N GLU A 126 -2.71 -5.46 -12.73
CA GLU A 126 -3.42 -5.97 -13.89
C GLU A 126 -2.84 -7.35 -14.29
N PRO A 127 -3.64 -8.43 -14.39
CA PRO A 127 -3.13 -9.82 -14.50
C PRO A 127 -2.19 -10.10 -15.67
N LYS A 128 -2.21 -9.26 -16.71
CA LYS A 128 -1.30 -9.40 -17.86
C LYS A 128 0.12 -8.90 -17.58
N PHE A 129 0.35 -8.22 -16.45
CA PHE A 129 1.66 -7.78 -16.00
C PHE A 129 2.08 -8.58 -14.77
N ALA A 130 3.33 -8.95 -14.70
CA ALA A 130 3.88 -9.70 -13.58
C ALA A 130 5.26 -9.14 -13.18
N GLY A 131 5.65 -9.37 -11.93
CA GLY A 131 6.92 -8.88 -11.40
C GLY A 131 7.06 -7.36 -11.52
N ASP A 132 8.25 -6.89 -11.80
CA ASP A 132 8.57 -5.46 -11.89
C ASP A 132 7.82 -4.71 -13.00
N GLU A 133 7.29 -5.42 -13.99
CA GLU A 133 6.47 -4.82 -15.04
C GLU A 133 5.13 -4.32 -14.53
N ALA A 134 4.61 -4.93 -13.46
CA ALA A 134 3.39 -4.49 -12.80
C ALA A 134 3.60 -3.23 -11.96
N GLY A 135 4.85 -2.88 -11.68
CA GLY A 135 5.26 -1.85 -10.73
C GLY A 135 5.61 -2.44 -9.37
N VAL A 136 6.12 -1.60 -8.48
CA VAL A 136 6.63 -2.01 -7.16
C VAL A 136 5.98 -1.20 -6.04
N TYR A 137 5.98 -1.76 -4.82
CA TYR A 137 5.48 -1.07 -3.62
C TYR A 137 6.34 -1.37 -2.38
N SER A 138 6.21 -0.50 -1.39
CA SER A 138 6.75 -0.65 -0.04
C SER A 138 5.74 -0.13 1.00
N LEU A 139 5.75 -0.75 2.17
CA LEU A 139 4.92 -0.37 3.34
C LEU A 139 5.78 0.00 4.57
N ASP A 140 7.10 -0.10 4.46
CA ASP A 140 8.07 0.04 5.54
C ASP A 140 8.87 1.34 5.51
N GLY A 141 8.43 2.30 4.70
CA GLY A 141 9.02 3.63 4.60
C GLY A 141 10.04 3.79 3.47
N VAL A 142 10.36 2.74 2.72
CA VAL A 142 11.21 2.85 1.53
C VAL A 142 10.48 3.64 0.44
N ASP A 143 11.15 4.64 -0.12
CA ASP A 143 10.64 5.38 -1.27
C ASP A 143 10.99 4.65 -2.57
N CYS A 144 10.00 3.96 -3.14
CA CYS A 144 10.18 3.20 -4.37
C CYS A 144 10.53 4.05 -5.60
N SER A 145 10.37 5.36 -5.54
CA SER A 145 10.83 6.26 -6.62
C SER A 145 12.35 6.47 -6.59
N LEU A 146 12.96 6.33 -5.43
CA LEU A 146 14.40 6.48 -5.22
C LEU A 146 15.11 5.12 -5.21
N GLU A 147 14.52 4.13 -4.55
CA GLU A 147 15.13 2.82 -4.30
C GLU A 147 14.21 1.68 -4.77
N PRO A 148 13.86 1.59 -6.06
CA PRO A 148 12.91 0.59 -6.56
C PRO A 148 13.37 -0.85 -6.35
N ALA A 149 14.68 -1.09 -6.28
CA ALA A 149 15.25 -2.42 -6.05
C ALA A 149 14.99 -2.98 -4.64
N LEU A 150 14.63 -2.12 -3.67
CA LEU A 150 14.26 -2.52 -2.31
C LEU A 150 12.76 -2.71 -2.14
N CYS A 151 11.97 -2.47 -3.19
CA CYS A 151 10.52 -2.59 -3.15
C CYS A 151 10.04 -3.93 -3.71
N THR A 152 8.89 -4.37 -3.24
CA THR A 152 8.23 -5.61 -3.65
C THR A 152 7.40 -5.38 -4.91
N PRO A 153 7.35 -6.30 -5.89
CA PRO A 153 6.44 -6.24 -7.00
C PRO A 153 4.97 -6.17 -6.54
N LEU A 154 4.13 -5.42 -7.28
CA LEU A 154 2.70 -5.35 -6.99
C LEU A 154 2.06 -6.75 -7.07
N PRO A 155 1.16 -7.11 -6.12
CA PRO A 155 0.49 -8.39 -6.11
C PRO A 155 -0.43 -8.54 -7.33
N THR A 156 -0.45 -9.73 -7.93
CA THR A 156 -1.30 -10.08 -9.08
C THR A 156 -2.72 -10.49 -8.70
N GLU A 157 -2.95 -10.65 -7.40
CA GLU A 157 -4.27 -10.84 -6.80
C GLU A 157 -4.51 -9.70 -5.81
N PRO A 158 -5.78 -9.28 -5.61
CA PRO A 158 -6.09 -8.21 -4.67
C PRO A 158 -5.60 -8.51 -3.26
N GLU A 159 -4.64 -7.75 -2.79
CA GLU A 159 -4.07 -7.89 -1.45
C GLU A 159 -4.35 -6.65 -0.60
N ARG A 160 -4.72 -6.86 0.67
CA ARG A 160 -5.09 -5.80 1.60
C ARG A 160 -4.06 -5.68 2.72
N PHE A 161 -3.66 -4.45 2.99
CA PHE A 161 -2.72 -4.10 4.06
C PHE A 161 -3.33 -3.05 4.98
N THR A 162 -2.94 -3.08 6.25
CA THR A 162 -3.28 -2.03 7.22
C THR A 162 -2.08 -1.13 7.41
N LEU A 163 -2.30 0.19 7.29
CA LEU A 163 -1.30 1.20 7.61
C LEU A 163 -1.54 1.70 9.03
N GLU A 164 -0.56 1.51 9.90
CA GLU A 164 -0.58 2.03 11.27
C GLU A 164 0.76 2.69 11.58
N PRO A 165 0.80 3.99 11.87
CA PRO A 165 2.01 4.62 12.39
C PRO A 165 2.46 3.90 13.66
N PRO A 166 3.78 3.76 13.91
CA PRO A 166 4.29 3.19 15.14
C PRO A 166 3.65 3.93 16.32
N ALA A 167 3.24 3.16 17.34
CA ALA A 167 2.67 3.74 18.55
C ALA A 167 3.67 4.74 19.12
N THR A 168 3.29 6.02 19.17
CA THR A 168 4.12 7.04 19.79
C THR A 168 4.27 6.65 21.25
N GLU A 169 5.46 6.20 21.65
CA GLU A 169 5.78 5.87 23.02
C GLU A 169 5.46 7.10 23.86
N ARG A 170 4.42 7.01 24.68
CA ARG A 170 4.07 8.12 25.59
C ARG A 170 5.27 8.37 26.48
N PRO A 171 5.79 9.60 26.57
CA PRO A 171 6.85 9.91 27.53
C PRO A 171 6.42 9.42 28.90
N GLN A 172 7.18 8.47 29.47
CA GLN A 172 6.95 8.02 30.82
C GLN A 172 7.10 9.24 31.73
N PRO A 173 6.14 9.55 32.62
CA PRO A 173 6.31 10.60 33.59
C PRO A 173 7.55 10.27 34.42
N ARG A 174 8.54 11.19 34.39
CA ARG A 174 9.70 11.07 35.26
C ARG A 174 9.20 11.09 36.69
N LEU A 175 9.28 9.96 37.37
CA LEU A 175 9.14 9.92 38.82
C LEU A 175 10.27 10.76 39.40
N SER A 176 9.93 12.00 39.82
CA SER A 176 10.83 12.82 40.62
C SER A 176 10.95 12.18 41.99
N SER A 177 12.13 11.65 42.26
CA SER A 177 12.57 11.23 43.60
C SER A 177 12.98 12.45 44.44
#